data_8423664bf904001f89756f00cc7a1ae7
#
_entry.id   8423664bf904001f89756f00cc7a1ae7
#
_cell.length_a   1.000
_cell.length_b   1.000
_cell.length_c   1.000
_cell.angle_alpha   90.00
_cell.angle_beta   90.00
_cell.angle_gamma   90.00
#
_symmetry.space_group_name_H-M   'P 1'
#
loop_
_entity.id
_entity.type
_entity.pdbx_description
1 polymer ?
#
loop_
_entity_poly.entity_id
_entity_poly.type
_entity_poly.pdbx_seq_one_letter_code
_entity_poly.pdbx_strand_id
1 'polypeptide(L)'
;IRYQPRSRGLGDVYKRQMLDILNEQLISEGKEPVVFDHDCREGICGMCSLYINGHPHGPATGATTCQIYMRRFNDGDTITVEPWRSAGFPVIKDLMVDRTAYDKIMQAGGYVSVRTGAPQDANAILIPKPIADEAMDAASCIGCGACVAACKNGSAMLFVSAKVSQLNLLPQGKPEALRRAKAMLSKMDELGFGNCTNTRACEAECPKNVSISNIARLNRDFIIAKLKD
;
A
#
# COMPACT_ATOMS: atom_id res chain seq x y z
N ILE A 1 -6.81 2.14 20.37
CA ILE A 1 -6.37 1.28 21.48
C ILE A 1 -5.08 1.85 22.04
N ARG A 2 -5.03 2.12 23.34
CA ARG A 2 -3.80 2.54 24.04
C ARG A 2 -3.30 1.36 24.85
N TYR A 3 -2.12 0.88 24.55
CA TYR A 3 -1.46 -0.21 25.26
C TYR A 3 -0.21 0.28 25.98
N GLN A 4 -0.08 -0.03 27.27
CA GLN A 4 1.13 0.18 28.05
C GLN A 4 1.84 -1.16 28.22
N PRO A 5 2.96 -1.42 27.52
CA PRO A 5 3.67 -2.70 27.67
C PRO A 5 4.31 -2.79 29.05
N ARG A 6 4.03 -3.87 29.77
CA ARG A 6 4.84 -4.28 30.92
C ARG A 6 6.02 -5.06 30.40
N SER A 7 7.20 -4.49 30.47
CA SER A 7 8.38 -4.76 29.67
C SER A 7 9.29 -5.88 30.11
N ARG A 8 8.86 -6.98 30.64
CA ARG A 8 9.78 -8.12 30.84
C ARG A 8 9.59 -9.15 29.73
N GLY A 9 10.52 -9.18 28.75
CA GLY A 9 10.64 -10.24 27.75
C GLY A 9 10.11 -9.97 26.35
N LEU A 10 9.64 -8.75 26.03
CA LEU A 10 9.08 -8.43 24.71
C LEU A 10 10.07 -7.81 23.71
N GLY A 11 11.36 -7.69 24.04
CA GLY A 11 12.35 -6.99 23.22
C GLY A 11 12.48 -7.48 21.77
N ASP A 12 12.30 -8.78 21.55
CA ASP A 12 12.41 -9.42 20.25
C ASP A 12 11.06 -9.71 19.58
N VAL A 13 9.96 -9.32 20.23
CA VAL A 13 8.61 -9.51 19.72
C VAL A 13 8.30 -8.39 18.73
N TYR A 14 7.80 -8.76 17.55
CA TYR A 14 7.26 -7.81 16.59
C TYR A 14 5.98 -7.17 17.14
N LYS A 15 5.74 -5.90 16.82
CA LYS A 15 4.58 -5.15 17.31
C LYS A 15 3.25 -5.83 17.04
N ARG A 16 3.15 -6.59 15.96
CA ARG A 16 1.97 -7.37 15.65
C ARG A 16 1.76 -8.55 16.61
N GLN A 17 2.84 -9.24 16.99
CA GLN A 17 2.76 -10.30 18.01
C GLN A 17 2.33 -9.74 19.37
N MET A 18 2.59 -8.46 19.64
CA MET A 18 2.03 -7.77 20.81
C MET A 18 0.49 -7.74 20.77
N LEU A 19 -0.14 -7.53 19.59
CA LEU A 19 -1.60 -7.60 19.46
C LEU A 19 -2.13 -9.03 19.62
N ASP A 20 -1.38 -10.04 19.15
CA ASP A 20 -1.71 -11.45 19.37
C ASP A 20 -1.70 -11.75 20.89
N ILE A 21 -0.64 -11.34 21.62
CA ILE A 21 -0.52 -11.50 23.08
C ILE A 21 -1.64 -10.74 23.82
N LEU A 22 -1.96 -9.51 23.38
CA LEU A 22 -3.08 -8.75 23.94
C LEU A 22 -4.39 -9.54 23.77
N ASN A 23 -4.63 -10.12 22.59
CA ASN A 23 -5.84 -10.90 22.35
C ASN A 23 -5.89 -12.17 23.21
N GLU A 24 -4.77 -12.87 23.41
CA GLU A 24 -4.69 -14.01 24.35
C GLU A 24 -5.07 -13.59 25.78
N GLN A 25 -4.58 -12.43 26.23
CA GLN A 25 -4.94 -11.88 27.54
C GLN A 25 -6.44 -11.53 27.63
N LEU A 26 -6.99 -10.85 26.64
CA LEU A 26 -8.41 -10.50 26.60
C LEU A 26 -9.29 -11.76 26.63
N ILE A 27 -8.96 -12.76 25.84
CA ILE A 27 -9.69 -14.05 25.82
C ILE A 27 -9.61 -14.75 27.18
N SER A 28 -8.43 -14.76 27.82
CA SER A 28 -8.26 -15.37 29.15
C SER A 28 -9.07 -14.67 30.24
N GLU A 29 -9.33 -13.36 30.05
CA GLU A 29 -10.18 -12.54 30.94
C GLU A 29 -11.68 -12.60 30.57
N GLY A 30 -12.07 -13.41 29.58
CA GLY A 30 -13.44 -13.49 29.08
C GLY A 30 -13.91 -12.24 28.32
N LYS A 31 -12.97 -11.44 27.81
CA LYS A 31 -13.24 -10.23 27.01
C LYS A 31 -13.15 -10.53 25.52
N GLU A 32 -13.84 -9.73 24.73
CA GLU A 32 -13.79 -9.83 23.26
C GLU A 32 -12.40 -9.43 22.75
N PRO A 33 -11.78 -10.24 21.85
CA PRO A 33 -10.50 -9.89 21.26
C PRO A 33 -10.64 -8.75 20.24
N VAL A 34 -9.56 -7.98 20.06
CA VAL A 34 -9.47 -6.92 19.06
C VAL A 34 -9.33 -7.52 17.67
N VAL A 35 -10.15 -7.07 16.73
CA VAL A 35 -10.10 -7.51 15.33
C VAL A 35 -9.06 -6.67 14.57
N PHE A 36 -8.13 -7.35 13.88
CA PHE A 36 -7.14 -6.72 13.00
C PHE A 36 -6.67 -7.69 11.91
N ASP A 37 -6.26 -7.13 10.77
CA ASP A 37 -5.76 -7.90 9.65
C ASP A 37 -4.25 -8.15 9.74
N HIS A 38 -3.86 -9.34 9.35
CA HIS A 38 -2.48 -9.75 9.17
C HIS A 38 -2.38 -11.00 8.32
N ASP A 39 -1.19 -11.21 7.67
CA ASP A 39 -0.96 -12.41 6.88
C ASP A 39 0.54 -12.76 6.84
N CYS A 40 1.34 -12.21 5.91
CA CYS A 40 2.68 -12.68 5.59
C CYS A 40 3.72 -12.58 6.71
N ARG A 41 3.61 -11.63 7.63
CA ARG A 41 4.60 -11.28 8.68
C ARG A 41 5.98 -10.83 8.16
N GLU A 42 6.13 -10.64 6.84
CA GLU A 42 7.39 -10.38 6.14
C GLU A 42 7.40 -9.03 5.40
N GLY A 43 6.35 -8.22 5.56
CA GLY A 43 6.26 -6.91 4.92
C GLY A 43 5.98 -6.94 3.42
N ILE A 44 5.32 -7.98 2.90
CA ILE A 44 5.07 -8.16 1.47
C ILE A 44 3.58 -8.21 1.07
N CYS A 45 2.67 -8.54 1.99
CA CYS A 45 1.24 -8.70 1.65
C CYS A 45 0.42 -7.40 1.73
N GLY A 46 0.90 -6.39 2.46
CA GLY A 46 0.19 -5.12 2.64
C GLY A 46 -1.01 -5.16 3.58
N MET A 47 -1.28 -6.27 4.29
CA MET A 47 -2.49 -6.42 5.12
C MET A 47 -2.41 -5.76 6.50
N CYS A 48 -1.23 -5.54 7.07
CA CYS A 48 -1.06 -4.92 8.40
C CYS A 48 -1.25 -3.39 8.37
N SER A 49 -2.45 -2.94 8.03
CA SER A 49 -2.82 -1.55 7.73
C SER A 49 -3.16 -0.76 9.00
N LEU A 50 -2.16 -0.37 9.78
CA LEU A 50 -2.30 0.28 11.07
C LEU A 50 -1.52 1.59 11.16
N TYR A 51 -2.12 2.61 11.80
CA TYR A 51 -1.35 3.72 12.38
C TYR A 51 -0.73 3.29 13.69
N ILE A 52 0.49 3.71 13.91
CA ILE A 52 1.19 3.54 15.17
C ILE A 52 1.78 4.88 15.57
N ASN A 53 1.32 5.44 16.70
CA ASN A 53 1.72 6.76 17.17
C ASN A 53 1.54 7.85 16.09
N GLY A 54 0.45 7.77 15.31
CA GLY A 54 0.12 8.73 14.26
C GLY A 54 0.83 8.54 12.92
N HIS A 55 1.73 7.55 12.78
CA HIS A 55 2.42 7.24 11.53
C HIS A 55 1.85 5.97 10.87
N PRO A 56 1.55 5.99 9.55
CA PRO A 56 1.21 4.78 8.82
C PRO A 56 2.32 3.74 8.94
N HIS A 57 1.97 2.53 9.35
CA HIS A 57 2.89 1.45 9.70
C HIS A 57 3.80 1.71 10.91
N GLY A 58 3.84 2.93 11.46
CA GLY A 58 4.66 3.30 12.61
C GLY A 58 5.88 4.16 12.27
N PRO A 59 6.69 4.54 13.26
CA PRO A 59 7.72 5.57 13.12
C PRO A 59 8.98 5.14 12.35
N ALA A 60 9.05 3.88 11.89
CA ALA A 60 10.20 3.39 11.14
C ALA A 60 10.00 3.56 9.64
N THR A 61 10.86 4.35 8.98
CA THR A 61 10.86 4.50 7.52
C THR A 61 11.18 3.19 6.81
N GLY A 62 10.53 2.95 5.66
CA GLY A 62 10.77 1.77 4.83
C GLY A 62 10.38 0.44 5.47
N ALA A 63 9.52 0.45 6.49
CA ALA A 63 9.08 -0.74 7.21
C ALA A 63 7.56 -0.81 7.30
N THR A 64 7.02 -2.03 7.30
CA THR A 64 5.61 -2.28 7.59
C THR A 64 5.41 -2.58 9.07
N THR A 65 4.16 -2.48 9.55
CA THR A 65 3.80 -2.77 10.95
C THR A 65 4.35 -4.10 11.45
N CYS A 66 4.30 -5.15 10.62
CA CYS A 66 4.78 -6.47 11.00
C CYS A 66 6.30 -6.59 11.10
N GLN A 67 7.05 -5.57 10.65
CA GLN A 67 8.52 -5.52 10.72
C GLN A 67 9.02 -4.63 11.87
N ILE A 68 8.12 -4.05 12.67
CA ILE A 68 8.50 -3.18 13.79
C ILE A 68 8.63 -3.99 15.07
N TYR A 69 9.83 -3.98 15.64
CA TYR A 69 10.13 -4.62 16.91
C TYR A 69 9.73 -3.77 18.10
N MET A 70 9.28 -4.42 19.19
CA MET A 70 8.94 -3.75 20.45
C MET A 70 10.15 -3.06 21.10
N ARG A 71 11.36 -3.56 20.89
CA ARG A 71 12.61 -2.93 21.39
C ARG A 71 12.88 -1.50 20.87
N ARG A 72 12.08 -1.03 19.90
CA ARG A 72 12.13 0.38 19.43
C ARG A 72 11.37 1.33 20.34
N PHE A 73 10.68 0.81 21.33
CA PHE A 73 9.92 1.58 22.31
C PHE A 73 10.55 1.38 23.69
N ASN A 74 10.56 2.44 24.49
CA ASN A 74 11.09 2.36 25.84
C ASN A 74 10.06 1.77 26.80
N ASP A 75 10.55 1.34 27.95
CA ASP A 75 9.68 0.88 29.02
C ASP A 75 8.84 2.08 29.55
N GLY A 76 7.54 1.86 29.68
CA GLY A 76 6.59 2.90 30.07
C GLY A 76 6.04 3.75 28.90
N ASP A 77 6.52 3.58 27.67
CA ASP A 77 5.94 4.27 26.51
C ASP A 77 4.48 3.87 26.31
N THR A 78 3.64 4.87 25.99
CA THR A 78 2.27 4.62 25.53
C THR A 78 2.25 4.48 24.02
N ILE A 79 1.79 3.33 23.52
CA ILE A 79 1.71 3.06 22.10
C ILE A 79 0.25 3.17 21.65
N THR A 80 -0.02 4.10 20.73
CA THR A 80 -1.36 4.26 20.15
C THR A 80 -1.43 3.48 18.83
N VAL A 81 -2.42 2.61 18.69
CA VAL A 81 -2.69 1.84 17.47
C VAL A 81 -4.08 2.17 16.98
N GLU A 82 -4.21 2.51 15.70
CA GLU A 82 -5.46 2.93 15.07
C GLU A 82 -5.61 2.34 13.68
N PRO A 83 -6.85 2.14 13.18
CA PRO A 83 -7.09 1.77 11.79
C PRO A 83 -6.75 2.93 10.83
N TRP A 84 -6.68 2.68 9.52
CA TRP A 84 -6.56 3.74 8.52
C TRP A 84 -7.71 4.76 8.65
N ARG A 85 -7.39 6.05 8.69
CA ARG A 85 -8.35 7.16 8.76
C ARG A 85 -8.62 7.72 7.35
N SER A 86 -9.25 6.95 6.50
CA SER A 86 -9.55 7.38 5.15
C SER A 86 -10.95 6.93 4.73
N ALA A 87 -11.69 7.80 4.03
CA ALA A 87 -12.99 7.46 3.47
C ALA A 87 -12.91 6.30 2.46
N GLY A 88 -11.77 6.15 1.77
CA GLY A 88 -11.53 5.04 0.85
C GLY A 88 -11.29 3.68 1.53
N PHE A 89 -11.11 3.68 2.86
CA PHE A 89 -10.92 2.48 3.67
C PHE A 89 -11.82 2.53 4.91
N PRO A 90 -13.14 2.35 4.77
CA PRO A 90 -14.07 2.39 5.89
C PRO A 90 -13.72 1.29 6.90
N VAL A 91 -13.86 1.61 8.19
CA VAL A 91 -13.61 0.66 9.27
C VAL A 91 -14.73 -0.37 9.30
N ILE A 92 -14.37 -1.65 9.27
CA ILE A 92 -15.29 -2.77 9.44
C ILE A 92 -15.52 -3.01 10.93
N LYS A 93 -14.44 -3.25 11.68
CA LYS A 93 -14.45 -3.43 13.13
C LYS A 93 -13.06 -3.20 13.70
N ASP A 94 -12.97 -2.52 14.83
CA ASP A 94 -11.75 -2.23 15.58
C ASP A 94 -10.61 -1.63 14.71
N LEU A 95 -9.63 -2.46 14.34
CA LEU A 95 -8.47 -2.07 13.53
C LEU A 95 -8.56 -2.54 12.07
N MET A 96 -9.61 -3.29 11.73
CA MET A 96 -9.84 -3.84 10.39
C MET A 96 -10.58 -2.84 9.51
N VAL A 97 -10.10 -2.66 8.28
CA VAL A 97 -10.68 -1.75 7.28
C VAL A 97 -11.06 -2.47 6.00
N ASP A 98 -12.11 -2.00 5.32
CA ASP A 98 -12.47 -2.49 3.99
C ASP A 98 -11.49 -1.95 2.94
N ARG A 99 -10.88 -2.86 2.18
CA ARG A 99 -9.89 -2.57 1.14
C ARG A 99 -10.37 -2.90 -0.26
N THR A 100 -11.64 -3.26 -0.42
CA THR A 100 -12.23 -3.65 -1.73
C THR A 100 -12.12 -2.53 -2.77
N ALA A 101 -11.97 -1.26 -2.35
CA ALA A 101 -11.71 -0.16 -3.27
C ALA A 101 -10.41 -0.35 -4.07
N TYR A 102 -9.35 -0.88 -3.46
CA TYR A 102 -8.10 -1.19 -4.17
C TYR A 102 -8.26 -2.33 -5.18
N ASP A 103 -9.02 -3.36 -4.82
CA ASP A 103 -9.30 -4.48 -5.71
C ASP A 103 -10.08 -4.01 -6.94
N LYS A 104 -11.07 -3.13 -6.76
CA LYS A 104 -11.82 -2.53 -7.86
C LYS A 104 -10.95 -1.67 -8.78
N ILE A 105 -9.98 -0.94 -8.24
CA ILE A 105 -8.99 -0.19 -9.04
C ILE A 105 -8.13 -1.17 -9.86
N MET A 106 -7.65 -2.25 -9.23
CA MET A 106 -6.86 -3.26 -9.94
C MET A 106 -7.66 -3.97 -11.03
N GLN A 107 -8.93 -4.29 -10.81
CA GLN A 107 -9.83 -4.86 -11.81
C GLN A 107 -10.03 -3.93 -13.01
N ALA A 108 -10.00 -2.62 -12.82
CA ALA A 108 -10.17 -1.64 -13.89
C ALA A 108 -9.02 -1.61 -14.91
N GLY A 109 -7.81 -2.05 -14.55
CA GLY A 109 -6.68 -2.00 -15.49
C GLY A 109 -5.36 -2.55 -14.98
N GLY A 110 -5.29 -3.05 -13.76
CA GLY A 110 -4.07 -3.58 -13.14
C GLY A 110 -3.64 -4.95 -13.65
N TYR A 111 -3.87 -5.24 -14.92
CA TYR A 111 -3.61 -6.52 -15.57
C TYR A 111 -3.01 -6.34 -16.96
N VAL A 112 -2.51 -7.44 -17.52
CA VAL A 112 -2.06 -7.56 -18.90
C VAL A 112 -2.96 -8.57 -19.60
N SER A 113 -3.47 -8.23 -20.80
CA SER A 113 -4.29 -9.14 -21.59
C SER A 113 -3.47 -10.34 -22.06
N VAL A 114 -4.06 -11.53 -22.00
CA VAL A 114 -3.46 -12.75 -22.52
C VAL A 114 -3.32 -12.64 -24.03
N ARG A 115 -2.10 -12.85 -24.56
CA ARG A 115 -1.85 -12.93 -26.00
C ARG A 115 -2.16 -14.33 -26.50
N THR A 116 -2.86 -14.38 -27.64
CA THR A 116 -3.06 -15.61 -28.39
C THR A 116 -1.99 -15.72 -29.47
N GLY A 117 -1.37 -16.88 -29.64
CA GLY A 117 -0.31 -17.14 -30.60
C GLY A 117 0.98 -17.64 -29.94
N ALA A 118 2.00 -17.86 -30.76
CA ALA A 118 3.30 -18.31 -30.29
C ALA A 118 3.98 -17.23 -29.44
N PRO A 119 4.67 -17.59 -28.33
CA PRO A 119 5.50 -16.66 -27.60
C PRO A 119 6.67 -16.19 -28.47
N GLN A 120 7.10 -14.95 -28.27
CA GLN A 120 8.31 -14.43 -28.91
C GLN A 120 9.57 -15.11 -28.33
N ASP A 121 10.62 -15.20 -29.14
CA ASP A 121 11.92 -15.69 -28.69
C ASP A 121 12.44 -14.81 -27.53
N ALA A 122 13.23 -15.40 -26.65
CA ALA A 122 13.93 -14.69 -25.61
C ALA A 122 14.76 -13.54 -26.22
N ASN A 123 14.72 -12.38 -25.58
CA ASN A 123 15.38 -11.15 -26.02
C ASN A 123 14.90 -10.57 -27.39
N ALA A 124 13.76 -11.01 -27.92
CA ALA A 124 13.19 -10.43 -29.13
C ALA A 124 12.80 -8.95 -28.96
N ILE A 125 12.40 -8.55 -27.75
CA ILE A 125 12.13 -7.16 -27.41
C ILE A 125 13.10 -6.73 -26.31
N LEU A 126 14.07 -5.89 -26.67
CA LEU A 126 15.07 -5.37 -25.77
C LEU A 126 14.47 -4.25 -24.91
N ILE A 127 14.73 -4.30 -23.60
CA ILE A 127 14.31 -3.30 -22.63
C ILE A 127 15.57 -2.65 -22.05
N PRO A 128 15.76 -1.32 -22.19
CA PRO A 128 16.86 -0.63 -21.55
C PRO A 128 16.81 -0.84 -20.02
N LYS A 129 17.97 -1.15 -19.42
CA LYS A 129 18.05 -1.40 -17.97
C LYS A 129 17.40 -0.32 -17.11
N PRO A 130 17.60 0.98 -17.34
CA PRO A 130 16.94 2.02 -16.52
C PRO A 130 15.41 1.93 -16.56
N ILE A 131 14.82 1.59 -17.71
CA ILE A 131 13.37 1.41 -17.85
C ILE A 131 12.89 0.19 -17.08
N ALA A 132 13.64 -0.91 -17.14
CA ALA A 132 13.34 -2.12 -16.39
C ALA A 132 13.44 -1.87 -14.88
N ASP A 133 14.48 -1.17 -14.42
CA ASP A 133 14.68 -0.81 -13.02
C ASP A 133 13.50 0.05 -12.52
N GLU A 134 13.10 1.10 -13.24
CA GLU A 134 11.94 1.93 -12.90
C GLU A 134 10.64 1.13 -12.82
N ALA A 135 10.45 0.17 -13.74
CA ALA A 135 9.27 -0.71 -13.70
C ALA A 135 9.27 -1.61 -12.47
N MET A 136 10.42 -2.16 -12.09
CA MET A 136 10.58 -3.04 -10.92
C MET A 136 10.46 -2.26 -9.62
N ASP A 137 11.00 -1.04 -9.54
CA ASP A 137 10.82 -0.14 -8.39
C ASP A 137 9.33 0.18 -8.17
N ALA A 138 8.59 0.47 -9.25
CA ALA A 138 7.15 0.66 -9.18
C ALA A 138 6.41 -0.64 -8.78
N ALA A 139 6.87 -1.80 -9.25
CA ALA A 139 6.33 -3.12 -8.91
C ALA A 139 6.48 -3.47 -7.43
N SER A 140 7.43 -2.86 -6.71
CA SER A 140 7.62 -3.06 -5.27
C SER A 140 6.41 -2.67 -4.42
N CYS A 141 5.46 -1.91 -4.98
CA CYS A 141 4.23 -1.52 -4.30
C CYS A 141 3.40 -2.73 -3.88
N ILE A 142 3.22 -2.91 -2.57
CA ILE A 142 2.43 -4.01 -1.96
C ILE A 142 0.94 -3.67 -1.76
N GLY A 143 0.48 -2.50 -2.21
CA GLY A 143 -0.91 -2.09 -2.05
C GLY A 143 -1.36 -1.96 -0.59
N CYS A 144 -0.50 -1.59 0.34
CA CYS A 144 -0.82 -1.53 1.78
C CYS A 144 -1.76 -0.39 2.18
N GLY A 145 -1.86 0.68 1.38
CA GLY A 145 -2.71 1.84 1.69
C GLY A 145 -2.03 2.93 2.53
N ALA A 146 -0.77 2.78 2.94
CA ALA A 146 -0.05 3.80 3.71
C ALA A 146 0.00 5.17 3.03
N CYS A 147 0.11 5.18 1.71
CA CYS A 147 0.10 6.40 0.90
C CYS A 147 -1.24 7.16 0.99
N VAL A 148 -2.37 6.45 1.04
CA VAL A 148 -3.69 7.04 1.25
C VAL A 148 -3.84 7.55 2.68
N ALA A 149 -3.42 6.74 3.64
CA ALA A 149 -3.46 7.08 5.05
C ALA A 149 -2.62 8.33 5.36
N ALA A 150 -1.41 8.44 4.79
CA ALA A 150 -0.53 9.60 4.97
C ALA A 150 -1.05 10.87 4.27
N CYS A 151 -1.88 10.72 3.25
CA CYS A 151 -2.32 11.85 2.43
C CYS A 151 -3.44 12.64 3.13
N LYS A 152 -3.26 13.97 3.26
CA LYS A 152 -4.30 14.85 3.83
C LYS A 152 -5.62 14.79 3.08
N ASN A 153 -5.58 14.49 1.78
CA ASN A 153 -6.76 14.37 0.93
C ASN A 153 -7.23 12.92 0.77
N GLY A 154 -6.57 11.94 1.37
CA GLY A 154 -6.90 10.52 1.18
C GLY A 154 -6.72 10.03 -0.27
N SER A 155 -5.77 10.59 -1.02
CA SER A 155 -5.56 10.26 -2.43
C SER A 155 -4.82 8.92 -2.60
N ALA A 156 -5.33 8.06 -3.50
CA ALA A 156 -4.67 6.81 -3.88
C ALA A 156 -3.69 6.95 -5.05
N MET A 157 -3.34 8.19 -5.41
CA MET A 157 -2.58 8.51 -6.63
C MET A 157 -1.22 7.80 -6.69
N LEU A 158 -0.50 7.64 -5.57
CA LEU A 158 0.77 6.92 -5.55
C LEU A 158 0.58 5.42 -5.83
N PHE A 159 -0.46 4.80 -5.27
CA PHE A 159 -0.79 3.40 -5.55
C PHE A 159 -1.13 3.19 -7.02
N VAL A 160 -2.07 3.97 -7.56
CA VAL A 160 -2.50 3.89 -8.96
C VAL A 160 -1.32 4.11 -9.91
N SER A 161 -0.54 5.16 -9.67
CA SER A 161 0.61 5.50 -10.52
C SER A 161 1.70 4.42 -10.50
N ALA A 162 1.97 3.80 -9.36
CA ALA A 162 2.91 2.70 -9.27
C ALA A 162 2.46 1.49 -10.12
N LYS A 163 1.19 1.10 -9.99
CA LYS A 163 0.64 -0.04 -10.76
C LYS A 163 0.60 0.26 -12.27
N VAL A 164 0.21 1.47 -12.65
CA VAL A 164 0.25 1.90 -14.06
C VAL A 164 1.68 1.93 -14.59
N SER A 165 2.64 2.50 -13.85
CA SER A 165 4.05 2.57 -14.27
C SER A 165 4.66 1.20 -14.44
N GLN A 166 4.47 0.30 -13.48
CA GLN A 166 4.94 -1.09 -13.57
C GLN A 166 4.57 -1.73 -14.91
N LEU A 167 3.30 -1.62 -15.31
CA LEU A 167 2.79 -2.26 -16.52
C LEU A 167 3.09 -1.46 -17.79
N ASN A 168 3.02 -0.13 -17.74
CA ASN A 168 3.20 0.71 -18.92
C ASN A 168 4.66 0.84 -19.37
N LEU A 169 5.63 0.64 -18.49
CA LEU A 169 7.05 0.69 -18.85
C LEU A 169 7.52 -0.57 -19.56
N LEU A 170 6.87 -1.70 -19.32
CA LEU A 170 7.23 -2.99 -19.91
C LEU A 170 6.46 -3.27 -21.20
N PRO A 171 7.05 -4.00 -22.17
CA PRO A 171 6.42 -4.31 -23.46
C PRO A 171 5.07 -5.00 -23.32
N GLN A 172 4.93 -5.89 -22.34
CA GLN A 172 3.72 -6.68 -22.11
C GLN A 172 2.49 -5.80 -21.80
N GLY A 173 2.70 -4.69 -21.13
CA GLY A 173 1.63 -3.76 -20.75
C GLY A 173 1.35 -2.64 -21.77
N LYS A 174 2.14 -2.52 -22.83
CA LYS A 174 2.02 -1.44 -23.84
C LYS A 174 0.69 -1.42 -24.58
N PRO A 175 0.11 -2.56 -25.02
CA PRO A 175 -1.16 -2.53 -25.76
C PRO A 175 -2.30 -1.82 -25.03
N GLU A 176 -2.38 -1.98 -23.71
CA GLU A 176 -3.43 -1.36 -22.89
C GLU A 176 -2.99 -0.09 -22.16
N ALA A 177 -1.79 0.41 -22.38
CA ALA A 177 -1.17 1.43 -21.54
C ALA A 177 -2.03 2.68 -21.34
N LEU A 178 -2.56 3.26 -22.41
CA LEU A 178 -3.38 4.47 -22.33
C LEU A 178 -4.78 4.19 -21.73
N ARG A 179 -5.41 3.10 -22.15
CA ARG A 179 -6.70 2.67 -21.60
C ARG A 179 -6.57 2.38 -20.11
N ARG A 180 -5.49 1.70 -19.68
CA ARG A 180 -5.19 1.42 -18.27
C ARG A 180 -5.08 2.69 -17.46
N ALA A 181 -4.27 3.66 -17.90
CA ALA A 181 -4.07 4.93 -17.19
C ALA A 181 -5.40 5.65 -16.97
N LYS A 182 -6.25 5.72 -18.01
CA LYS A 182 -7.56 6.35 -17.95
C LYS A 182 -8.54 5.59 -17.04
N ALA A 183 -8.64 4.25 -17.20
CA ALA A 183 -9.60 3.43 -16.48
C ALA A 183 -9.29 3.36 -14.97
N MET A 184 -8.02 3.14 -14.60
CA MET A 184 -7.63 3.05 -13.19
C MET A 184 -7.75 4.40 -12.48
N LEU A 185 -7.42 5.53 -13.14
CA LEU A 185 -7.57 6.85 -12.56
C LEU A 185 -9.05 7.20 -12.37
N SER A 186 -9.88 6.97 -13.40
CA SER A 186 -11.33 7.21 -13.31
C SER A 186 -11.98 6.35 -12.22
N LYS A 187 -11.56 5.09 -12.07
CA LYS A 187 -12.05 4.22 -11.01
C LYS A 187 -11.63 4.71 -9.62
N MET A 188 -10.44 5.23 -9.47
CA MET A 188 -9.98 5.86 -8.22
C MET A 188 -10.89 7.05 -7.83
N ASP A 189 -11.20 7.92 -8.79
CA ASP A 189 -12.08 9.08 -8.56
C ASP A 189 -13.51 8.64 -8.21
N GLU A 190 -14.05 7.65 -8.92
CA GLU A 190 -15.38 7.06 -8.67
C GLU A 190 -15.50 6.49 -7.25
N LEU A 191 -14.43 5.90 -6.73
CA LEU A 191 -14.40 5.28 -5.40
C LEU A 191 -14.18 6.29 -4.26
N GLY A 192 -14.15 7.58 -4.55
CA GLY A 192 -14.11 8.65 -3.56
C GLY A 192 -12.74 8.91 -2.95
N PHE A 193 -11.66 8.48 -3.58
CA PHE A 193 -10.32 8.90 -3.20
C PHE A 193 -10.10 10.37 -3.59
N GLY A 194 -9.50 11.12 -2.67
CA GLY A 194 -9.29 12.56 -2.87
C GLY A 194 -8.22 12.91 -3.91
N ASN A 195 -8.24 14.16 -4.34
CA ASN A 195 -7.30 14.68 -5.34
C ASN A 195 -5.88 14.82 -4.79
N CYS A 196 -4.89 14.53 -5.61
CA CYS A 196 -3.49 14.70 -5.27
C CYS A 196 -3.09 16.19 -5.31
N THR A 197 -2.57 16.71 -4.20
CA THR A 197 -1.98 18.06 -4.09
C THR A 197 -0.46 18.05 -4.00
N ASN A 198 0.17 16.91 -4.32
CA ASN A 198 1.62 16.73 -4.42
C ASN A 198 2.42 17.10 -3.15
N THR A 199 1.89 16.76 -1.98
CA THR A 199 2.54 17.02 -0.68
C THR A 199 3.72 16.11 -0.38
N ARG A 200 3.90 15.03 -1.13
CA ARG A 200 4.92 13.98 -0.96
C ARG A 200 4.83 13.15 0.32
N ALA A 201 3.85 13.37 1.18
CA ALA A 201 3.66 12.55 2.39
C ALA A 201 3.54 11.06 2.07
N CYS A 202 2.91 10.72 0.94
CA CYS A 202 2.74 9.34 0.47
C CYS A 202 4.07 8.63 0.15
N GLU A 203 5.06 9.34 -0.38
CA GLU A 203 6.41 8.82 -0.64
C GLU A 203 7.18 8.64 0.66
N ALA A 204 7.11 9.64 1.56
CA ALA A 204 7.80 9.62 2.85
C ALA A 204 7.37 8.46 3.75
N GLU A 205 6.07 8.13 3.75
CA GLU A 205 5.50 7.07 4.58
C GLU A 205 5.39 5.71 3.84
N CYS A 206 5.93 5.62 2.61
CA CYS A 206 5.85 4.39 1.84
C CYS A 206 6.82 3.32 2.37
N PRO A 207 6.35 2.15 2.85
CA PRO A 207 7.23 1.09 3.36
C PRO A 207 8.07 0.41 2.26
N LYS A 208 7.81 0.73 0.99
CA LYS A 208 8.52 0.21 -0.18
C LYS A 208 9.24 1.29 -0.99
N ASN A 209 9.33 2.51 -0.46
CA ASN A 209 10.03 3.64 -1.08
C ASN A 209 9.59 3.93 -2.53
N VAL A 210 8.31 3.72 -2.84
CA VAL A 210 7.78 4.00 -4.18
C VAL A 210 7.87 5.48 -4.48
N SER A 211 8.55 5.85 -5.55
CA SER A 211 8.80 7.25 -5.91
C SER A 211 7.55 7.97 -6.42
N ILE A 212 7.42 9.23 -6.01
CA ILE A 212 6.39 10.16 -6.51
C ILE A 212 6.53 10.45 -8.01
N SER A 213 7.68 10.18 -8.64
CA SER A 213 7.89 10.30 -10.08
C SER A 213 6.87 9.50 -10.90
N ASN A 214 6.36 8.39 -10.33
CA ASN A 214 5.29 7.61 -10.92
C ASN A 214 4.00 8.43 -11.13
N ILE A 215 3.69 9.38 -10.24
CA ILE A 215 2.53 10.27 -10.38
C ILE A 215 2.70 11.20 -11.60
N ALA A 216 3.89 11.76 -11.79
CA ALA A 216 4.17 12.59 -12.96
C ALA A 216 4.01 11.79 -14.26
N ARG A 217 4.46 10.53 -14.27
CA ARG A 217 4.29 9.62 -15.41
C ARG A 217 2.82 9.32 -15.69
N LEU A 218 2.05 8.99 -14.65
CA LEU A 218 0.61 8.74 -14.79
C LEU A 218 -0.12 9.95 -15.36
N ASN A 219 0.18 11.16 -14.87
CA ASN A 219 -0.43 12.39 -15.38
C ASN A 219 -0.13 12.60 -16.87
N ARG A 220 1.11 12.36 -17.30
CA ARG A 220 1.49 12.40 -18.72
C ARG A 220 0.71 11.37 -19.54
N ASP A 221 0.68 10.12 -19.09
CA ASP A 221 -0.01 9.03 -19.79
C ASP A 221 -1.52 9.32 -19.91
N PHE A 222 -2.12 9.89 -18.88
CA PHE A 222 -3.53 10.29 -18.88
C PHE A 222 -3.83 11.42 -19.86
N ILE A 223 -2.97 12.44 -19.91
CA ILE A 223 -3.11 13.54 -20.90
C ILE A 223 -3.02 13.00 -22.33
N ILE A 224 -2.02 12.14 -22.59
CA ILE A 224 -1.86 11.50 -23.90
C ILE A 224 -3.08 10.63 -24.24
N ALA A 225 -3.62 9.89 -23.27
CA ALA A 225 -4.82 9.08 -23.47
C ALA A 225 -6.04 9.93 -23.85
N LYS A 226 -6.19 11.10 -23.23
CA LYS A 226 -7.29 12.04 -23.55
C LYS A 226 -7.15 12.73 -24.92
N LEU A 227 -5.94 12.92 -25.39
CA LEU A 227 -5.68 13.52 -26.73
C LEU A 227 -5.84 12.53 -27.87
N LYS A 228 -5.86 11.23 -27.59
CA LYS A 228 -5.97 10.16 -28.59
C LYS A 228 -7.35 9.50 -28.68
N ASP A 229 -8.28 9.89 -27.80
CA ASP A 229 -9.71 9.57 -27.89
C ASP A 229 -10.39 10.49 -28.94
#